data_7d2ffa67f6ee4edb129a13416568e745
#
_entry.id   7d2ffa67f6ee4edb129a13416568e745
#
_cell.length_a   1.000
_cell.length_b   1.000
_cell.length_c   1.000
_cell.angle_alpha   90.00
_cell.angle_beta   90.00
_cell.angle_gamma   90.00
#
_symmetry.space_group_name_H-M   'P 1'
#
loop_
_entity.id
_entity.type
_entity.pdbx_description
1 polymer ?
#
loop_
_entity_poly.entity_id
_entity_poly.type
_entity_poly.pdbx_seq_one_letter_code
_entity_poly.pdbx_strand_id
1 'polypeptide(L)'
;MYNSERILCPDSHCDLSEVELMEQYGKYFGSDNWVTFSGCPSITLTKVGANGFEHFENGRESISIDSGCYIESSHFPAFPSGVTKLTSVSVNDRPFGKIIIGKGCVLQGTSVCAYDKVSIGNNVIFGPNTVIMDCSGHALTQRGHPDELDKLKAEPVTIGNDVWIGYGCIVLPGVKIGDGAVIGAGSVVTKDIPANCMAAGNPCTVKKIELN
;
A
#
# COMPACT_ATOMS: atom_id res chain seq x y z
N MET A 1 5.09 19.79 -10.25
CA MET A 1 4.35 19.09 -11.33
C MET A 1 4.34 17.61 -10.98
N TYR A 2 3.24 16.90 -11.25
CA TYR A 2 3.15 15.46 -11.00
C TYR A 2 3.40 14.73 -12.32
N ASN A 3 4.39 13.83 -12.34
CA ASN A 3 4.65 12.92 -13.45
C ASN A 3 4.50 11.50 -12.95
N SER A 4 3.73 10.67 -13.66
CA SER A 4 3.48 9.29 -13.25
C SER A 4 3.73 8.33 -14.40
N GLU A 5 4.46 7.25 -14.14
CA GLU A 5 4.53 6.06 -14.97
C GLU A 5 3.56 5.02 -14.39
N ARG A 6 2.64 4.54 -15.21
CA ARG A 6 1.73 3.45 -14.87
C ARG A 6 2.36 2.14 -15.30
N ILE A 7 2.84 1.37 -14.34
CA ILE A 7 3.42 0.05 -14.58
C ILE A 7 2.31 -0.94 -14.95
N LEU A 8 1.20 -0.89 -14.21
CA LEU A 8 0.01 -1.69 -14.44
C LEU A 8 -1.21 -0.81 -14.24
N CYS A 9 -2.19 -0.88 -15.13
CA CYS A 9 -3.35 -0.01 -15.11
C CYS A 9 -4.58 -0.73 -15.68
N PRO A 10 -5.73 -0.71 -14.99
CA PRO A 10 -6.97 -1.33 -15.47
C PRO A 10 -7.42 -0.85 -16.85
N ASP A 11 -7.24 0.45 -17.14
CA ASP A 11 -7.70 1.06 -18.41
C ASP A 11 -6.97 0.52 -19.66
N SER A 12 -5.76 -0.02 -19.50
CA SER A 12 -4.91 -0.50 -20.58
C SER A 12 -4.59 -2.00 -20.53
N HIS A 13 -4.94 -2.69 -19.44
CA HIS A 13 -4.56 -4.08 -19.19
C HIS A 13 -5.74 -4.91 -18.66
N CYS A 14 -6.97 -4.41 -18.78
CA CYS A 14 -8.16 -5.10 -18.27
C CYS A 14 -8.46 -6.43 -18.97
N ASP A 15 -7.95 -6.61 -20.20
CA ASP A 15 -8.18 -7.81 -21.00
C ASP A 15 -7.10 -8.89 -20.81
N LEU A 16 -6.05 -8.60 -20.04
CA LEU A 16 -4.99 -9.57 -19.76
C LEU A 16 -5.46 -10.65 -18.77
N SER A 17 -5.19 -11.90 -19.10
CA SER A 17 -5.34 -13.01 -18.17
C SER A 17 -4.33 -12.92 -17.01
N GLU A 18 -4.61 -13.64 -15.93
CA GLU A 18 -3.67 -13.75 -14.79
C GLU A 18 -2.27 -14.20 -15.22
N VAL A 19 -2.18 -15.13 -16.16
CA VAL A 19 -0.92 -15.65 -16.70
C VAL A 19 -0.18 -14.54 -17.45
N GLU A 20 -0.86 -13.81 -18.34
CA GLU A 20 -0.26 -12.72 -19.10
C GLU A 20 0.21 -11.58 -18.19
N LEU A 21 -0.55 -11.25 -17.15
CA LEU A 21 -0.15 -10.29 -16.13
C LEU A 21 1.14 -10.74 -15.42
N MET A 22 1.24 -12.01 -15.05
CA MET A 22 2.43 -12.57 -14.41
C MET A 22 3.63 -12.58 -15.37
N GLU A 23 3.48 -12.99 -16.61
CA GLU A 23 4.54 -13.03 -17.60
C GLU A 23 5.10 -11.64 -17.93
N GLN A 24 4.22 -10.65 -18.09
CA GLN A 24 4.63 -9.29 -18.44
C GLN A 24 5.18 -8.50 -17.25
N TYR A 25 4.62 -8.70 -16.08
CA TYR A 25 4.88 -7.87 -14.90
C TYR A 25 5.51 -8.62 -13.72
N GLY A 26 5.75 -9.92 -13.86
CA GLY A 26 6.33 -10.77 -12.80
C GLY A 26 7.63 -10.24 -12.20
N LYS A 27 8.43 -9.52 -13.00
CA LYS A 27 9.65 -8.84 -12.53
C LYS A 27 9.43 -7.80 -11.43
N TYR A 28 8.21 -7.27 -11.31
CA TYR A 28 7.84 -6.34 -10.24
C TYR A 28 7.45 -7.07 -8.95
N PHE A 29 7.21 -8.40 -9.07
CA PHE A 29 6.73 -9.24 -7.97
C PHE A 29 7.80 -10.24 -7.49
N GLY A 30 9.05 -10.13 -7.99
CA GLY A 30 10.11 -11.12 -7.73
C GLY A 30 10.00 -12.34 -8.62
N SER A 31 11.13 -12.83 -9.14
CA SER A 31 11.21 -13.81 -10.24
C SER A 31 10.58 -15.17 -9.97
N ASP A 32 10.42 -15.56 -8.72
CA ASP A 32 9.96 -16.90 -8.31
C ASP A 32 8.62 -16.85 -7.55
N ASN A 33 7.93 -15.71 -7.57
CA ASN A 33 6.77 -15.46 -6.72
C ASN A 33 5.47 -15.70 -7.48
N TRP A 34 4.63 -16.57 -6.93
CA TRP A 34 3.29 -16.79 -7.43
C TRP A 34 2.33 -15.84 -6.73
N VAL A 35 1.82 -14.85 -7.45
CA VAL A 35 0.82 -13.90 -7.01
C VAL A 35 -0.45 -14.10 -7.84
N THR A 36 -1.58 -14.28 -7.19
CA THR A 36 -2.88 -14.45 -7.86
C THR A 36 -3.59 -13.10 -7.97
N PHE A 37 -4.05 -12.78 -9.16
CA PHE A 37 -4.85 -11.57 -9.44
C PHE A 37 -6.29 -11.95 -9.74
N SER A 38 -7.23 -11.14 -9.22
CA SER A 38 -8.61 -11.07 -9.70
C SER A 38 -8.86 -9.64 -10.16
N GLY A 39 -8.95 -9.42 -11.45
CA GLY A 39 -8.90 -8.09 -12.06
C GLY A 39 -7.50 -7.46 -12.05
N CYS A 40 -7.35 -6.35 -12.76
CA CYS A 40 -6.07 -5.68 -12.93
C CYS A 40 -5.85 -4.62 -11.84
N PRO A 41 -4.81 -4.71 -10.99
CA PRO A 41 -4.47 -3.66 -10.04
C PRO A 41 -3.88 -2.43 -10.73
N SER A 42 -3.82 -1.31 -10.02
CA SER A 42 -3.12 -0.11 -10.44
C SER A 42 -1.77 -0.02 -9.73
N ILE A 43 -0.68 -0.19 -10.46
CA ILE A 43 0.69 -0.06 -9.93
C ILE A 43 1.34 1.15 -10.61
N THR A 44 1.73 2.14 -9.82
CA THR A 44 2.16 3.44 -10.32
C THR A 44 3.42 3.92 -9.61
N LEU A 45 4.37 4.44 -10.40
CA LEU A 45 5.48 5.25 -9.91
C LEU A 45 5.16 6.72 -10.17
N THR A 46 5.28 7.55 -9.16
CA THR A 46 4.96 8.98 -9.25
C THR A 46 6.15 9.83 -8.82
N LYS A 47 6.51 10.81 -9.65
CA LYS A 47 7.48 11.85 -9.30
C LYS A 47 6.77 13.17 -9.06
N VAL A 48 7.15 13.86 -8.00
CA VAL A 48 6.58 15.15 -7.61
C VAL A 48 7.71 16.18 -7.50
N GLY A 49 7.56 17.33 -8.14
CA GLY A 49 8.52 18.42 -8.08
C GLY A 49 9.72 18.32 -9.04
N ALA A 50 10.00 17.18 -9.63
CA ALA A 50 11.13 17.01 -10.54
C ALA A 50 10.94 17.79 -11.86
N ASN A 51 12.01 18.41 -12.33
CA ASN A 51 12.10 19.01 -13.65
C ASN A 51 12.55 17.94 -14.65
N GLY A 52 11.60 17.31 -15.33
CA GLY A 52 11.92 16.40 -16.43
C GLY A 52 11.28 15.03 -16.35
N PHE A 53 11.16 14.39 -17.52
CA PHE A 53 10.57 13.05 -17.71
C PHE A 53 11.59 11.92 -17.48
N GLU A 54 12.74 12.21 -16.86
CA GLU A 54 13.88 11.29 -16.86
C GLU A 54 13.81 10.28 -15.69
N HIS A 55 13.93 9.01 -16.10
CA HIS A 55 14.33 7.83 -15.30
C HIS A 55 13.40 7.39 -14.16
N PHE A 56 12.32 6.71 -14.53
CA PHE A 56 11.55 5.86 -13.61
C PHE A 56 12.25 4.50 -13.35
N GLU A 57 13.33 4.19 -14.07
CA GLU A 57 14.03 2.90 -13.97
C GLU A 57 14.45 2.56 -12.54
N ASN A 58 14.92 3.53 -11.78
CA ASN A 58 15.30 3.36 -10.38
C ASN A 58 14.11 3.11 -9.43
N GLY A 59 12.87 3.30 -9.89
CA GLY A 59 11.66 3.07 -9.12
C GLY A 59 11.08 1.66 -9.28
N ARG A 60 11.54 0.91 -10.27
CA ARG A 60 10.95 -0.39 -10.61
C ARG A 60 11.11 -1.44 -9.52
N GLU A 61 12.15 -1.33 -8.70
CA GLU A 61 12.40 -2.21 -7.55
C GLU A 61 11.81 -1.68 -6.25
N SER A 62 11.07 -0.56 -6.30
CA SER A 62 10.47 0.04 -5.10
C SER A 62 9.25 -0.71 -4.59
N ILE A 63 8.62 -1.54 -5.42
CA ILE A 63 7.44 -2.33 -5.07
C ILE A 63 7.80 -3.80 -5.21
N SER A 64 7.72 -4.54 -4.11
CA SER A 64 7.91 -6.00 -4.08
C SER A 64 6.74 -6.68 -3.38
N ILE A 65 6.28 -7.80 -3.96
CA ILE A 65 5.19 -8.62 -3.45
C ILE A 65 5.71 -10.06 -3.43
N ASP A 66 5.71 -10.71 -2.28
CA ASP A 66 6.21 -12.08 -2.14
C ASP A 66 5.13 -13.11 -2.53
N SER A 67 5.48 -14.37 -2.57
CA SER A 67 4.68 -15.48 -3.06
C SER A 67 3.40 -15.75 -2.28
N GLY A 68 2.41 -16.33 -2.93
CA GLY A 68 1.14 -16.74 -2.32
C GLY A 68 0.19 -15.60 -2.00
N CYS A 69 0.47 -14.37 -2.44
CA CYS A 69 -0.42 -13.25 -2.27
C CYS A 69 -1.62 -13.33 -3.23
N TYR A 70 -2.78 -12.87 -2.76
CA TYR A 70 -3.99 -12.68 -3.55
C TYR A 70 -4.35 -11.20 -3.63
N ILE A 71 -4.47 -10.67 -4.84
CA ILE A 71 -4.78 -9.26 -5.10
C ILE A 71 -6.11 -9.16 -5.82
N GLU A 72 -7.14 -8.74 -5.09
CA GLU A 72 -8.49 -8.52 -5.62
C GLU A 72 -8.63 -7.08 -6.12
N SER A 73 -8.95 -6.93 -7.37
CA SER A 73 -9.17 -5.66 -8.07
C SER A 73 -10.42 -5.68 -8.95
N SER A 74 -11.20 -6.77 -8.90
CA SER A 74 -12.44 -6.90 -9.66
C SER A 74 -13.60 -6.17 -8.96
N HIS A 75 -14.69 -5.95 -9.71
CA HIS A 75 -15.90 -5.32 -9.18
C HIS A 75 -16.94 -6.36 -8.71
N PHE A 76 -16.58 -7.64 -8.63
CA PHE A 76 -17.50 -8.75 -8.32
C PHE A 76 -17.52 -9.23 -6.85
N PRO A 77 -16.61 -8.82 -5.94
CA PRO A 77 -16.64 -9.30 -4.56
C PRO A 77 -17.93 -8.90 -3.83
N ALA A 78 -18.27 -9.67 -2.80
CA ALA A 78 -19.48 -9.48 -1.99
C ALA A 78 -19.54 -8.11 -1.28
N PHE A 79 -18.40 -7.49 -1.05
CA PHE A 79 -18.32 -6.15 -0.46
C PHE A 79 -17.94 -5.10 -1.52
N PRO A 80 -18.47 -3.88 -1.41
CA PRO A 80 -18.03 -2.78 -2.27
C PRO A 80 -16.51 -2.62 -2.16
N SER A 81 -15.81 -2.81 -3.28
CA SER A 81 -14.37 -2.70 -3.33
C SER A 81 -13.96 -2.00 -4.62
N GLY A 82 -12.91 -1.22 -4.54
CA GLY A 82 -12.26 -0.62 -5.69
C GLY A 82 -11.09 -1.46 -6.18
N VAL A 83 -10.37 -0.93 -7.15
CA VAL A 83 -9.12 -1.50 -7.65
C VAL A 83 -8.04 -1.38 -6.56
N THR A 84 -7.26 -2.44 -6.34
CA THR A 84 -6.05 -2.37 -5.50
C THR A 84 -5.03 -1.44 -6.14
N LYS A 85 -4.51 -0.50 -5.35
CA LYS A 85 -3.58 0.55 -5.81
C LYS A 85 -2.29 0.50 -5.02
N LEU A 86 -1.17 0.34 -5.70
CA LEU A 86 0.17 0.44 -5.13
C LEU A 86 0.88 1.61 -5.78
N THR A 87 1.16 2.67 -5.02
CA THR A 87 1.76 3.89 -5.52
C THR A 87 3.06 4.18 -4.78
N SER A 88 4.16 4.12 -5.50
CA SER A 88 5.47 4.54 -5.00
C SER A 88 5.78 5.96 -5.48
N VAL A 89 6.16 6.84 -4.56
CA VAL A 89 6.35 8.27 -4.82
C VAL A 89 7.78 8.70 -4.55
N SER A 90 8.35 9.45 -5.47
CA SER A 90 9.61 10.18 -5.32
C SER A 90 9.32 11.68 -5.30
N VAL A 91 9.93 12.42 -4.37
CA VAL A 91 9.77 13.87 -4.21
C VAL A 91 11.13 14.55 -4.33
N ASN A 92 11.26 15.54 -5.22
CA ASN A 92 12.48 16.31 -5.42
C ASN A 92 13.72 15.42 -5.53
N ASP A 93 13.70 14.45 -6.45
CA ASP A 93 14.79 13.49 -6.73
C ASP A 93 15.21 12.61 -5.54
N ARG A 94 14.42 12.55 -4.45
CA ARG A 94 14.59 11.54 -3.41
C ARG A 94 14.32 10.15 -3.99
N PRO A 95 14.89 9.09 -3.40
CA PRO A 95 14.55 7.72 -3.79
C PRO A 95 13.04 7.48 -3.78
N PHE A 96 12.56 6.60 -4.64
CA PHE A 96 11.19 6.15 -4.61
C PHE A 96 10.85 5.45 -3.28
N GLY A 97 9.68 5.75 -2.73
CA GLY A 97 9.17 5.09 -1.54
C GLY A 97 9.01 3.59 -1.77
N LYS A 98 9.34 2.78 -0.77
CA LYS A 98 9.34 1.32 -0.87
C LYS A 98 8.02 0.74 -0.37
N ILE A 99 7.41 -0.14 -1.15
CA ILE A 99 6.28 -0.99 -0.75
C ILE A 99 6.79 -2.43 -0.75
N ILE A 100 6.79 -3.06 0.43
CA ILE A 100 7.25 -4.44 0.61
C ILE A 100 6.10 -5.24 1.21
N ILE A 101 5.65 -6.27 0.50
CA ILE A 101 4.53 -7.12 0.91
C ILE A 101 5.07 -8.55 1.04
N GLY A 102 4.95 -9.11 2.24
CA GLY A 102 5.37 -10.47 2.56
C GLY A 102 4.46 -11.53 1.97
N LYS A 103 4.73 -12.81 2.31
CA LYS A 103 4.07 -13.98 1.74
C LYS A 103 2.62 -14.11 2.19
N GLY A 104 1.77 -14.68 1.33
CA GLY A 104 0.44 -15.12 1.67
C GLY A 104 -0.55 -14.00 2.04
N CYS A 105 -0.27 -12.76 1.65
CA CYS A 105 -1.14 -11.63 1.94
C CYS A 105 -2.35 -11.57 1.02
N VAL A 106 -3.46 -11.05 1.55
CA VAL A 106 -4.70 -10.82 0.79
C VAL A 106 -5.00 -9.32 0.76
N LEU A 107 -5.01 -8.74 -0.44
CA LEU A 107 -5.34 -7.33 -0.68
C LEU A 107 -6.64 -7.23 -1.48
N GLN A 108 -7.64 -6.51 -0.96
CA GLN A 108 -8.95 -6.37 -1.60
C GLN A 108 -9.25 -4.87 -1.78
N GLY A 109 -9.07 -4.34 -2.99
CA GLY A 109 -9.23 -2.91 -3.23
C GLY A 109 -8.39 -2.03 -2.29
N THR A 110 -7.29 -2.57 -1.80
CA THR A 110 -6.40 -1.94 -0.83
C THR A 110 -5.56 -0.87 -1.52
N SER A 111 -5.43 0.30 -0.92
CA SER A 111 -4.59 1.38 -1.43
C SER A 111 -3.36 1.55 -0.54
N VAL A 112 -2.17 1.41 -1.12
CA VAL A 112 -0.89 1.65 -0.43
C VAL A 112 -0.14 2.74 -1.14
N CYS A 113 0.23 3.80 -0.42
CA CYS A 113 1.01 4.90 -0.94
C CYS A 113 2.27 5.10 -0.08
N ALA A 114 3.45 4.98 -0.69
CA ALA A 114 4.73 5.12 -0.02
C ALA A 114 5.57 6.25 -0.61
N TYR A 115 5.99 7.15 0.25
CA TYR A 115 6.97 8.22 0.00
C TYR A 115 8.35 7.87 0.59
N ASP A 116 8.39 7.04 1.62
CA ASP A 116 9.59 6.45 2.22
C ASP A 116 9.47 4.93 2.27
N LYS A 117 8.61 4.38 3.16
CA LYS A 117 8.49 2.94 3.27
C LYS A 117 7.17 2.48 3.91
N VAL A 118 6.49 1.54 3.24
CA VAL A 118 5.44 0.72 3.83
C VAL A 118 5.89 -0.73 3.78
N SER A 119 6.00 -1.37 4.95
CA SER A 119 6.37 -2.78 5.09
C SER A 119 5.21 -3.58 5.67
N ILE A 120 4.81 -4.63 4.98
CA ILE A 120 3.74 -5.55 5.35
C ILE A 120 4.35 -6.93 5.52
N GLY A 121 4.13 -7.54 6.67
CA GLY A 121 4.61 -8.89 7.01
C GLY A 121 3.91 -9.99 6.21
N ASN A 122 4.01 -11.22 6.69
CA ASN A 122 3.42 -12.39 6.05
C ASN A 122 1.98 -12.63 6.54
N ASN A 123 1.15 -13.27 5.70
CA ASN A 123 -0.22 -13.71 6.02
C ASN A 123 -1.13 -12.56 6.49
N VAL A 124 -0.91 -11.35 6.01
CA VAL A 124 -1.75 -10.20 6.36
C VAL A 124 -3.00 -10.19 5.49
N ILE A 125 -4.17 -10.06 6.13
CA ILE A 125 -5.46 -9.98 5.45
C ILE A 125 -5.99 -8.56 5.55
N PHE A 126 -6.17 -7.91 4.41
CA PHE A 126 -6.81 -6.61 4.31
C PHE A 126 -8.26 -6.76 3.87
N GLY A 127 -9.18 -6.28 4.70
CA GLY A 127 -10.55 -6.06 4.30
C GLY A 127 -10.64 -5.00 3.19
N PRO A 128 -11.72 -5.03 2.39
CA PRO A 128 -11.87 -4.16 1.24
C PRO A 128 -11.71 -2.67 1.58
N ASN A 129 -11.10 -1.92 0.64
CA ASN A 129 -10.93 -0.47 0.71
C ASN A 129 -10.08 0.03 1.89
N THR A 130 -9.18 -0.79 2.42
CA THR A 130 -8.17 -0.34 3.39
C THR A 130 -7.19 0.61 2.72
N VAL A 131 -6.83 1.69 3.41
CA VAL A 131 -5.86 2.70 2.96
C VAL A 131 -4.67 2.73 3.90
N ILE A 132 -3.46 2.66 3.34
CA ILE A 132 -2.19 2.72 4.09
C ILE A 132 -1.33 3.81 3.45
N MET A 133 -0.84 4.75 4.26
CA MET A 133 0.03 5.81 3.79
C MET A 133 1.11 6.15 4.81
N ASP A 134 2.32 6.39 4.34
CA ASP A 134 3.45 6.86 5.15
C ASP A 134 3.67 8.38 5.07
N CYS A 135 2.87 9.07 4.25
CA CYS A 135 2.90 10.52 4.09
C CYS A 135 1.50 11.02 3.74
N SER A 136 1.13 12.19 4.26
CA SER A 136 -0.14 12.86 3.92
C SER A 136 -0.14 13.57 2.56
N GLY A 137 1.02 13.61 1.88
CA GLY A 137 1.18 14.26 0.57
C GLY A 137 1.25 15.80 0.62
N HIS A 138 1.01 16.39 1.78
CA HIS A 138 1.07 17.85 1.98
C HIS A 138 1.75 18.20 3.30
N ALA A 139 2.44 19.36 3.34
CA ALA A 139 2.93 19.91 4.59
C ALA A 139 1.75 20.34 5.47
N LEU A 140 1.88 20.20 6.80
CA LEU A 140 0.86 20.60 7.76
C LEU A 140 0.61 22.11 7.71
N THR A 141 1.65 22.88 7.42
CA THR A 141 1.61 24.35 7.31
C THR A 141 2.18 24.79 5.96
N GLN A 142 1.81 26.00 5.51
CA GLN A 142 2.32 26.60 4.27
C GLN A 142 2.09 25.76 3.01
N ARG A 143 0.92 25.13 2.90
CA ARG A 143 0.48 24.41 1.70
C ARG A 143 0.43 25.35 0.50
N GLY A 144 0.91 24.86 -0.67
CA GLY A 144 1.03 25.66 -1.90
C GLY A 144 2.23 26.61 -1.92
N HIS A 145 3.05 26.65 -0.87
CA HIS A 145 4.29 27.43 -0.87
C HIS A 145 5.36 26.75 -1.75
N PRO A 146 6.27 27.50 -2.42
CA PRO A 146 7.29 26.92 -3.30
C PRO A 146 8.18 25.85 -2.65
N ASP A 147 8.41 25.92 -1.34
CA ASP A 147 9.21 24.98 -0.56
C ASP A 147 8.37 23.91 0.17
N GLU A 148 7.10 23.77 -0.15
CA GLU A 148 6.22 22.79 0.50
C GLU A 148 6.78 21.36 0.39
N LEU A 149 7.27 20.99 -0.81
CA LEU A 149 7.78 19.66 -1.07
C LEU A 149 9.01 19.30 -0.22
N ASP A 150 9.84 20.27 0.10
CA ASP A 150 11.01 20.05 0.96
C ASP A 150 10.61 19.79 2.42
N LYS A 151 9.46 20.29 2.82
CA LYS A 151 8.88 20.14 4.17
C LYS A 151 8.03 18.88 4.34
N LEU A 152 7.81 18.11 3.27
CA LEU A 152 7.08 16.85 3.36
C LEU A 152 7.82 15.87 4.26
N LYS A 153 7.11 15.35 5.25
CA LYS A 153 7.58 14.29 6.15
C LYS A 153 6.88 12.99 5.79
N ALA A 154 7.66 11.99 5.46
CA ALA A 154 7.22 10.62 5.39
C ALA A 154 7.68 9.91 6.67
N GLU A 155 6.79 9.12 7.26
CA GLU A 155 7.05 8.34 8.47
C GLU A 155 6.68 6.88 8.15
N PRO A 156 7.68 5.96 8.10
CA PRO A 156 7.47 4.58 7.68
C PRO A 156 6.35 3.88 8.44
N VAL A 157 5.54 3.11 7.71
CA VAL A 157 4.51 2.25 8.28
C VAL A 157 5.00 0.81 8.28
N THR A 158 4.78 0.11 9.39
CA THR A 158 5.12 -1.32 9.52
C THR A 158 3.91 -2.08 10.01
N ILE A 159 3.52 -3.13 9.27
CA ILE A 159 2.49 -4.08 9.66
C ILE A 159 3.15 -5.43 9.84
N GLY A 160 2.99 -6.04 11.00
CA GLY A 160 3.57 -7.34 11.36
C GLY A 160 2.96 -8.52 10.60
N ASN A 161 3.29 -9.73 11.04
CA ASN A 161 2.77 -10.97 10.47
C ASN A 161 1.39 -11.31 11.05
N ASP A 162 0.59 -12.09 10.29
CA ASP A 162 -0.69 -12.65 10.74
C ASP A 162 -1.69 -11.57 11.23
N VAL A 163 -1.59 -10.36 10.69
CA VAL A 163 -2.47 -9.23 11.04
C VAL A 163 -3.74 -9.28 10.22
N TRP A 164 -4.88 -9.03 10.85
CA TRP A 164 -6.15 -8.84 10.15
C TRP A 164 -6.64 -7.40 10.30
N ILE A 165 -6.80 -6.72 9.16
CA ILE A 165 -7.33 -5.35 9.10
C ILE A 165 -8.70 -5.40 8.46
N GLY A 166 -9.72 -4.91 9.16
CA GLY A 166 -11.11 -4.91 8.72
C GLY A 166 -11.39 -3.94 7.57
N TYR A 167 -12.59 -4.03 7.02
CA TYR A 167 -13.09 -3.19 5.93
C TYR A 167 -12.89 -1.68 6.19
N GLY A 168 -12.42 -0.94 5.18
CA GLY A 168 -12.42 0.53 5.20
C GLY A 168 -11.53 1.17 6.27
N CYS A 169 -10.50 0.46 6.75
CA CYS A 169 -9.55 1.02 7.70
C CYS A 169 -8.58 1.98 7.04
N ILE A 170 -8.08 2.95 7.82
CA ILE A 170 -7.04 3.89 7.42
C ILE A 170 -5.86 3.76 8.38
N VAL A 171 -4.67 3.47 7.85
CA VAL A 171 -3.42 3.43 8.62
C VAL A 171 -2.59 4.66 8.27
N LEU A 172 -2.32 5.49 9.27
CA LEU A 172 -1.64 6.78 9.11
C LEU A 172 -0.11 6.65 9.19
N PRO A 173 0.62 7.69 8.75
CA PRO A 173 2.09 7.72 8.80
C PRO A 173 2.67 7.39 10.17
N GLY A 174 3.79 6.67 10.19
CA GLY A 174 4.55 6.34 11.38
C GLY A 174 4.02 5.17 12.21
N VAL A 175 2.86 4.62 11.88
CA VAL A 175 2.20 3.56 12.67
C VAL A 175 2.92 2.22 12.52
N LYS A 176 3.06 1.52 13.65
CA LYS A 176 3.47 0.12 13.72
C LYS A 176 2.32 -0.73 14.26
N ILE A 177 1.94 -1.76 13.51
CA ILE A 177 0.95 -2.77 13.93
C ILE A 177 1.70 -4.06 14.20
N GLY A 178 1.63 -4.56 15.45
CA GLY A 178 2.34 -5.77 15.85
C GLY A 178 1.71 -7.06 15.31
N ASP A 179 2.47 -8.14 15.35
CA ASP A 179 2.06 -9.46 14.86
C ASP A 179 0.76 -9.93 15.50
N GLY A 180 -0.09 -10.60 14.72
CA GLY A 180 -1.35 -11.17 15.18
C GLY A 180 -2.39 -10.14 15.65
N ALA A 181 -2.19 -8.84 15.39
CA ALA A 181 -3.17 -7.82 15.76
C ALA A 181 -4.40 -7.86 14.85
N VAL A 182 -5.56 -7.49 15.40
CA VAL A 182 -6.82 -7.38 14.68
C VAL A 182 -7.33 -5.94 14.74
N ILE A 183 -7.56 -5.33 13.58
CA ILE A 183 -8.10 -3.98 13.46
C ILE A 183 -9.55 -4.05 13.01
N GLY A 184 -10.47 -3.56 13.84
CA GLY A 184 -11.91 -3.53 13.54
C GLY A 184 -12.22 -2.61 12.35
N ALA A 185 -13.25 -2.96 11.57
CA ALA A 185 -13.68 -2.23 10.38
C ALA A 185 -13.93 -0.74 10.66
N GLY A 186 -13.62 0.12 9.68
CA GLY A 186 -13.82 1.58 9.75
C GLY A 186 -12.88 2.30 10.71
N SER A 187 -11.82 1.65 11.17
CA SER A 187 -10.87 2.24 12.12
C SER A 187 -9.89 3.19 11.46
N VAL A 188 -9.51 4.26 12.18
CA VAL A 188 -8.40 5.14 11.81
C VAL A 188 -7.26 4.94 12.79
N VAL A 189 -6.23 4.22 12.35
CA VAL A 189 -5.06 3.86 13.16
C VAL A 189 -4.07 5.02 13.13
N THR A 190 -3.97 5.71 14.28
CA THR A 190 -3.15 6.93 14.46
C THR A 190 -1.96 6.71 15.38
N LYS A 191 -1.85 5.55 16.01
CA LYS A 191 -0.81 5.17 16.97
C LYS A 191 -0.49 3.70 16.83
N ASP A 192 0.66 3.30 17.34
CA ASP A 192 1.11 1.91 17.35
C ASP A 192 0.10 0.98 18.04
N ILE A 193 -0.07 -0.20 17.46
CA ILE A 193 -0.93 -1.27 17.97
C ILE A 193 -0.03 -2.43 18.41
N PRO A 194 -0.08 -2.85 19.68
CA PRO A 194 0.69 -3.99 20.15
C PRO A 194 0.30 -5.31 19.47
N ALA A 195 1.20 -6.28 19.51
CA ALA A 195 0.94 -7.62 18.99
C ALA A 195 -0.20 -8.33 19.75
N ASN A 196 -0.89 -9.25 19.06
CA ASN A 196 -1.90 -10.14 19.61
C ASN A 196 -3.04 -9.41 20.36
N CYS A 197 -3.44 -8.24 19.90
CA CYS A 197 -4.56 -7.53 20.48
C CYS A 197 -5.54 -7.06 19.42
N MET A 198 -6.77 -6.77 19.85
CA MET A 198 -7.78 -6.13 19.03
C MET A 198 -7.78 -4.62 19.27
N ALA A 199 -7.86 -3.85 18.22
CA ALA A 199 -8.02 -2.40 18.26
C ALA A 199 -9.14 -1.96 17.32
N ALA A 200 -9.89 -0.92 17.68
CA ALA A 200 -10.97 -0.42 16.83
C ALA A 200 -11.30 1.04 17.12
N GLY A 201 -11.94 1.69 16.16
CA GLY A 201 -12.53 3.02 16.27
C GLY A 201 -11.80 4.12 15.53
N ASN A 202 -12.34 5.36 15.63
CA ASN A 202 -11.74 6.58 15.10
C ASN A 202 -11.70 7.66 16.18
N PRO A 203 -10.53 7.97 16.79
CA PRO A 203 -9.26 7.27 16.58
C PRO A 203 -9.28 5.83 17.11
N CYS A 204 -8.47 4.97 16.47
CA CYS A 204 -8.36 3.57 16.86
C CYS A 204 -7.74 3.42 18.25
N THR A 205 -8.37 2.63 19.10
CA THR A 205 -7.88 2.34 20.46
C THR A 205 -7.83 0.84 20.71
N VAL A 206 -6.80 0.40 21.42
CA VAL A 206 -6.64 -0.99 21.82
C VAL A 206 -7.77 -1.40 22.75
N LYS A 207 -8.42 -2.52 22.44
CA LYS A 207 -9.38 -3.20 23.30
C LYS A 207 -8.64 -4.39 23.92
N LYS A 208 -8.68 -4.51 25.24
CA LYS A 208 -8.12 -5.70 25.91
C LYS A 208 -9.00 -6.91 25.56
N ILE A 209 -8.61 -7.62 24.53
CA ILE A 209 -9.10 -8.95 24.23
C ILE A 209 -7.83 -9.78 24.14
N GLU A 210 -7.65 -10.71 25.09
CA GLU A 210 -6.68 -11.76 24.94
C GLU A 210 -7.19 -12.64 23.81
N LEU A 211 -6.57 -12.53 22.65
CA LEU A 211 -6.76 -13.47 21.54
C LEU A 211 -6.00 -14.74 21.96
N ASN A 212 -6.71 -15.72 22.51
CA ASN A 212 -6.18 -17.04 22.86
C ASN A 212 -5.83 -17.84 21.60
#